data_54563ba231800a2a8de7f02e7aa8bd01
#
_entry.id   54563ba231800a2a8de7f02e7aa8bd01
#
_cell.length_a   1.000
_cell.length_b   1.000
_cell.length_c   1.000
_cell.angle_alpha   90.00
_cell.angle_beta   90.00
_cell.angle_gamma   90.00
#
_symmetry.space_group_name_H-M   'P 1'
#
loop_
_entity.id
_entity.type
_entity.pdbx_description
1 polymer ?
#
loop_
_entity_poly.entity_id
_entity_poly.type
_entity_poly.pdbx_seq_one_letter_code
_entity_poly.pdbx_strand_id
1 'polypeptide(L)'
;MLERKPLFPNVIELNYQAGTVFGCNVYLIYDEGEWVLIDIGYEEVVDEVVDMIRNLDFPFSKCQALIATHADVDHIQGLALLKQAIKAPVAAHPLAATPLREADKLKTFAQIEAQGIDLPLPPVEVEKLIDDGDKIAIGGIELEVWLTPGHTDSQLSFRLGDLLFSGDNIYRDGCVGAIDAHHGSDLNAFISSLRRIRASDVKWLLPSHGPIFRKDEEMLDKTISRLENYRHMADFGTCATDWSLMDEWEREVAEGKLPT
;
A
#
# COMPACT_ATOMS: atom_id res chain seq x y z
N MET A 1 23.99 -12.85 8.62
CA MET A 1 22.99 -13.94 8.69
C MET A 1 21.64 -13.25 8.91
N LEU A 2 20.71 -13.47 8.00
CA LEU A 2 19.34 -12.96 8.16
C LEU A 2 18.72 -13.64 9.39
N GLU A 3 18.09 -12.86 10.24
CA GLU A 3 17.41 -13.34 11.43
C GLU A 3 15.92 -13.05 11.30
N ARG A 4 15.07 -13.94 11.81
CA ARG A 4 13.66 -13.62 12.00
C ARG A 4 13.56 -12.54 13.07
N LYS A 5 13.51 -11.27 12.63
CA LYS A 5 13.26 -10.11 13.51
C LYS A 5 11.82 -9.64 13.32
N PRO A 6 10.85 -10.24 14.01
CA PRO A 6 9.49 -9.75 13.94
C PRO A 6 9.41 -8.38 14.60
N LEU A 7 8.86 -7.40 13.90
CA LEU A 7 8.53 -6.09 14.47
C LEU A 7 7.34 -6.21 15.41
N PHE A 8 6.40 -7.10 15.05
CA PHE A 8 5.25 -7.51 15.85
C PHE A 8 5.14 -9.03 15.82
N PRO A 9 4.43 -9.66 16.75
CA PRO A 9 4.09 -11.06 16.63
C PRO A 9 3.51 -11.33 15.22
N ASN A 10 4.01 -12.36 14.55
CA ASN A 10 3.54 -12.79 13.23
C ASN A 10 3.86 -11.86 12.03
N VAL A 11 4.64 -10.79 12.18
CA VAL A 11 4.93 -9.82 11.11
C VAL A 11 6.42 -9.56 10.97
N ILE A 12 6.93 -9.70 9.75
CA ILE A 12 8.29 -9.30 9.35
C ILE A 12 8.18 -8.29 8.22
N GLU A 13 8.83 -7.13 8.37
CA GLU A 13 9.09 -6.21 7.27
C GLU A 13 10.41 -6.60 6.62
N LEU A 14 10.37 -7.02 5.36
CA LEU A 14 11.55 -7.52 4.67
C LEU A 14 12.55 -6.40 4.36
N ASN A 15 12.08 -5.21 4.03
CA ASN A 15 12.91 -4.04 3.73
C ASN A 15 13.94 -3.72 4.82
N TYR A 16 13.59 -3.99 6.07
CA TYR A 16 14.48 -3.69 7.20
C TYR A 16 15.82 -4.42 7.15
N GLN A 17 15.89 -5.54 6.45
CA GLN A 17 17.09 -6.38 6.31
C GLN A 17 17.59 -6.47 4.87
N ALA A 18 16.95 -5.76 3.94
CA ALA A 18 17.29 -5.77 2.54
C ALA A 18 18.59 -4.99 2.24
N GLY A 19 19.29 -5.40 1.21
CA GLY A 19 20.47 -4.71 0.68
C GLY A 19 20.12 -3.69 -0.41
N THR A 20 18.93 -3.80 -1.00
CA THR A 20 18.44 -2.95 -2.09
C THR A 20 17.14 -2.21 -1.70
N VAL A 21 16.75 -1.23 -2.49
CA VAL A 21 15.50 -0.49 -2.32
C VAL A 21 14.39 -1.21 -3.06
N PHE A 22 13.30 -1.59 -2.36
CA PHE A 22 12.22 -2.40 -2.92
C PHE A 22 11.17 -1.60 -3.72
N GLY A 23 11.11 -0.30 -3.55
CA GLY A 23 10.05 0.56 -4.08
C GLY A 23 8.96 0.81 -3.04
N CYS A 24 8.41 -0.24 -2.44
CA CYS A 24 7.47 -0.18 -1.33
C CYS A 24 7.92 -1.03 -0.14
N ASN A 25 7.24 -0.93 0.99
CA ASN A 25 7.44 -1.83 2.12
C ASN A 25 6.77 -3.18 1.84
N VAL A 26 7.52 -4.26 2.03
CA VAL A 26 7.06 -5.63 1.80
C VAL A 26 6.90 -6.34 3.13
N TYR A 27 5.69 -6.79 3.42
CA TYR A 27 5.36 -7.42 4.70
C TYR A 27 5.08 -8.92 4.54
N LEU A 28 5.80 -9.72 5.31
CA LEU A 28 5.56 -11.16 5.45
C LEU A 28 4.79 -11.39 6.76
N ILE A 29 3.59 -11.97 6.63
CA ILE A 29 2.74 -12.32 7.78
C ILE A 29 2.68 -13.84 7.87
N TYR A 30 2.89 -14.39 9.07
CA TYR A 30 3.01 -15.83 9.26
C TYR A 30 2.41 -16.31 10.58
N ASP A 31 1.90 -17.53 10.56
CA ASP A 31 1.51 -18.28 11.77
C ASP A 31 1.51 -19.79 11.47
N GLU A 32 1.85 -20.61 12.46
CA GLU A 32 1.83 -22.09 12.38
C GLU A 32 2.49 -22.68 11.11
N GLY A 33 3.49 -21.98 10.58
CA GLY A 33 4.24 -22.37 9.38
C GLY A 33 3.60 -21.97 8.07
N GLU A 34 2.40 -21.41 8.06
CA GLU A 34 1.78 -20.76 6.90
C GLU A 34 2.14 -19.28 6.84
N TRP A 35 2.09 -18.68 5.65
CA TRP A 35 2.44 -17.30 5.47
C TRP A 35 1.80 -16.69 4.23
N VAL A 36 1.72 -15.37 4.21
CA VAL A 36 1.37 -14.52 3.05
C VAL A 36 2.40 -13.42 2.89
N LEU A 37 2.47 -12.85 1.70
CA LEU A 37 3.26 -11.66 1.42
C LEU A 37 2.34 -10.54 0.94
N ILE A 38 2.50 -9.34 1.49
CA ILE A 38 1.83 -8.12 1.04
C ILE A 38 2.82 -7.29 0.25
N ASP A 39 2.49 -7.04 -1.02
CA ASP A 39 3.27 -6.36 -2.04
C ASP A 39 4.64 -7.03 -2.32
N ILE A 40 5.36 -6.53 -3.30
CA ILE A 40 6.68 -7.05 -3.69
C ILE A 40 7.64 -5.93 -4.11
N GLY A 41 7.15 -4.83 -4.66
CA GLY A 41 8.00 -3.82 -5.24
C GLY A 41 8.39 -4.08 -6.70
N TYR A 42 9.54 -3.55 -7.08
CA TYR A 42 10.08 -3.67 -8.43
C TYR A 42 10.61 -5.08 -8.75
N GLU A 43 10.76 -5.41 -10.04
CA GLU A 43 11.20 -6.74 -10.45
C GLU A 43 12.63 -7.07 -10.06
N GLU A 44 13.52 -6.08 -9.99
CA GLU A 44 14.93 -6.26 -9.63
C GLU A 44 15.15 -6.74 -8.19
N VAL A 45 14.15 -6.60 -7.31
CA VAL A 45 14.28 -7.05 -5.91
C VAL A 45 13.79 -8.47 -5.67
N VAL A 46 13.15 -9.09 -6.66
CA VAL A 46 12.50 -10.40 -6.50
C VAL A 46 13.45 -11.48 -6.05
N ASP A 47 14.65 -11.56 -6.64
CA ASP A 47 15.66 -12.56 -6.27
C ASP A 47 16.09 -12.39 -4.81
N GLU A 48 16.28 -11.15 -4.35
CA GLU A 48 16.63 -10.86 -2.96
C GLU A 48 15.49 -11.27 -2.01
N VAL A 49 14.24 -10.93 -2.34
CA VAL A 49 13.06 -11.31 -1.55
C VAL A 49 12.93 -12.84 -1.46
N VAL A 50 13.09 -13.54 -2.57
CA VAL A 50 13.06 -15.02 -2.63
C VAL A 50 14.14 -15.63 -1.74
N ASP A 51 15.35 -15.08 -1.79
CA ASP A 51 16.47 -15.54 -0.96
C ASP A 51 16.27 -15.21 0.52
N MET A 52 15.68 -14.05 0.85
CA MET A 52 15.30 -13.70 2.22
C MET A 52 14.27 -14.69 2.78
N ILE A 53 13.21 -15.00 2.03
CA ILE A 53 12.17 -15.95 2.43
C ILE A 53 12.78 -17.33 2.72
N ARG A 54 13.68 -17.81 1.84
CA ARG A 54 14.42 -19.08 2.05
C ARG A 54 15.29 -19.05 3.30
N ASN A 55 16.09 -17.99 3.45
CA ASN A 55 17.00 -17.85 4.59
C ASN A 55 16.30 -17.69 5.93
N LEU A 56 15.05 -17.22 5.90
CA LEU A 56 14.16 -17.12 7.05
C LEU A 56 13.39 -18.43 7.33
N ASP A 57 13.67 -19.50 6.57
CA ASP A 57 13.03 -20.82 6.69
C ASP A 57 11.51 -20.81 6.49
N PHE A 58 11.00 -20.02 5.52
CA PHE A 58 9.60 -20.07 5.10
C PHE A 58 9.44 -20.97 3.87
N PRO A 59 8.79 -22.14 4.00
CA PRO A 59 8.57 -23.04 2.87
C PRO A 59 7.62 -22.39 1.85
N PHE A 60 7.99 -22.34 0.58
CA PHE A 60 7.16 -21.76 -0.48
C PHE A 60 5.80 -22.46 -0.61
N SER A 61 5.77 -23.80 -0.40
CA SER A 61 4.53 -24.58 -0.41
C SER A 61 3.53 -24.20 0.69
N LYS A 62 3.94 -23.38 1.65
CA LYS A 62 3.12 -22.88 2.75
C LYS A 62 2.65 -21.43 2.54
N CYS A 63 3.01 -20.81 1.41
CA CYS A 63 2.49 -19.51 1.03
C CYS A 63 1.01 -19.61 0.65
N GLN A 64 0.15 -18.95 1.40
CA GLN A 64 -1.29 -18.97 1.19
C GLN A 64 -1.73 -17.97 0.11
N ALA A 65 -1.02 -16.85 -0.02
CA ALA A 65 -1.26 -15.83 -1.04
C ALA A 65 -0.07 -14.87 -1.19
N LEU A 66 0.13 -14.38 -2.41
CA LEU A 66 0.85 -13.16 -2.73
C LEU A 66 -0.21 -12.06 -2.91
N ILE A 67 -0.22 -11.07 -2.05
CA ILE A 67 -1.29 -10.08 -1.97
C ILE A 67 -0.80 -8.78 -2.60
N ALA A 68 -1.59 -8.21 -3.52
CA ALA A 68 -1.39 -6.85 -3.99
C ALA A 68 -2.38 -5.92 -3.26
N THR A 69 -1.87 -4.88 -2.60
CA THR A 69 -2.71 -3.84 -1.97
C THR A 69 -3.49 -3.08 -3.03
N HIS A 70 -2.84 -2.75 -4.13
CA HIS A 70 -3.38 -2.13 -5.34
C HIS A 70 -2.46 -2.44 -6.53
N ALA A 71 -2.67 -1.80 -7.66
CA ALA A 71 -1.99 -2.18 -8.90
C ALA A 71 -0.87 -1.23 -9.34
N ASP A 72 -0.35 -0.36 -8.48
CA ASP A 72 0.73 0.54 -8.86
C ASP A 72 2.03 -0.22 -9.06
N VAL A 73 2.80 0.21 -10.05
CA VAL A 73 3.99 -0.50 -10.54
C VAL A 73 5.03 -0.75 -9.47
N ASP A 74 5.22 0.18 -8.55
CA ASP A 74 6.16 0.07 -7.44
C ASP A 74 5.72 -0.89 -6.33
N HIS A 75 4.49 -1.42 -6.41
CA HIS A 75 3.96 -2.48 -5.56
C HIS A 75 3.96 -3.85 -6.23
N ILE A 76 3.78 -3.89 -7.58
CA ILE A 76 3.41 -5.14 -8.24
C ILE A 76 4.34 -5.54 -9.40
N GLN A 77 5.33 -4.74 -9.79
CA GLN A 77 6.14 -5.03 -10.97
C GLN A 77 6.86 -6.39 -10.86
N GLY A 78 7.34 -6.73 -9.65
CA GLY A 78 7.96 -8.02 -9.38
C GLY A 78 7.00 -9.21 -9.23
N LEU A 79 5.67 -8.98 -9.24
CA LEU A 79 4.69 -10.00 -8.85
C LEU A 79 4.67 -11.22 -9.80
N ALA A 80 4.85 -11.00 -11.10
CA ALA A 80 4.91 -12.10 -12.07
C ALA A 80 6.09 -13.06 -11.82
N LEU A 81 7.27 -12.50 -11.57
CA LEU A 81 8.48 -13.27 -11.27
C LEU A 81 8.37 -13.96 -9.91
N LEU A 82 7.87 -13.26 -8.92
CA LEU A 82 7.66 -13.82 -7.59
C LEU A 82 6.67 -14.98 -7.62
N LYS A 83 5.54 -14.83 -8.31
CA LYS A 83 4.55 -15.89 -8.51
C LYS A 83 5.17 -17.11 -9.17
N GLN A 84 6.03 -16.93 -10.18
CA GLN A 84 6.73 -18.02 -10.84
C GLN A 84 7.69 -18.75 -9.89
N ALA A 85 8.38 -18.03 -9.01
CA ALA A 85 9.33 -18.58 -8.05
C ALA A 85 8.65 -19.32 -6.88
N ILE A 86 7.62 -18.71 -6.29
CA ILE A 86 6.91 -19.21 -5.09
C ILE A 86 5.82 -20.22 -5.45
N LYS A 87 5.16 -20.04 -6.60
CA LYS A 87 4.00 -20.84 -7.08
C LYS A 87 2.79 -20.78 -6.16
N ALA A 88 2.57 -19.59 -5.55
CA ALA A 88 1.40 -19.32 -4.73
C ALA A 88 0.35 -18.53 -5.53
N PRO A 89 -0.93 -18.58 -5.13
CA PRO A 89 -1.98 -17.79 -5.76
C PRO A 89 -1.80 -16.30 -5.45
N VAL A 90 -2.12 -15.46 -6.43
CA VAL A 90 -2.20 -14.01 -6.25
C VAL A 90 -3.60 -13.64 -5.76
N ALA A 91 -3.65 -12.75 -4.76
CA ALA A 91 -4.88 -12.17 -4.24
C ALA A 91 -4.88 -10.66 -4.46
N ALA A 92 -5.98 -10.11 -4.99
CA ALA A 92 -6.16 -8.68 -5.21
C ALA A 92 -7.64 -8.31 -5.27
N HIS A 93 -7.94 -7.03 -5.15
CA HIS A 93 -9.30 -6.52 -5.39
C HIS A 93 -9.72 -6.74 -6.85
N PRO A 94 -11.02 -7.01 -7.14
CA PRO A 94 -11.49 -7.21 -8.52
C PRO A 94 -11.08 -6.10 -9.51
N LEU A 95 -11.09 -4.83 -9.07
CA LEU A 95 -10.68 -3.69 -9.89
C LEU A 95 -9.17 -3.66 -10.18
N ALA A 96 -8.33 -4.18 -9.28
CA ALA A 96 -6.89 -4.34 -9.51
C ALA A 96 -6.57 -5.55 -10.40
N ALA A 97 -7.40 -6.59 -10.35
CA ALA A 97 -7.17 -7.82 -11.11
C ALA A 97 -7.17 -7.61 -12.63
N THR A 98 -7.96 -6.65 -13.14
CA THR A 98 -8.02 -6.34 -14.58
C THR A 98 -6.71 -5.74 -15.08
N PRO A 99 -6.20 -4.61 -14.54
CA PRO A 99 -4.93 -4.04 -14.99
C PRO A 99 -3.74 -4.98 -14.78
N LEU A 100 -3.74 -5.83 -13.76
CA LEU A 100 -2.71 -6.85 -13.56
C LEU A 100 -2.72 -7.91 -14.69
N ARG A 101 -3.89 -8.40 -15.07
CA ARG A 101 -4.03 -9.42 -16.11
C ARG A 101 -3.76 -8.88 -17.51
N GLU A 102 -4.19 -7.65 -17.78
CA GLU A 102 -4.05 -7.00 -19.08
C GLU A 102 -2.70 -6.29 -19.24
N ALA A 103 -1.88 -6.24 -18.18
CA ALA A 103 -0.62 -5.50 -18.15
C ALA A 103 -0.82 -4.02 -18.55
N ASP A 104 -1.86 -3.38 -18.00
CA ASP A 104 -2.23 -2.00 -18.31
C ASP A 104 -1.24 -1.02 -17.69
N LYS A 105 -0.24 -0.64 -18.48
CA LYS A 105 0.85 0.24 -18.05
C LYS A 105 0.39 1.64 -17.65
N LEU A 106 -0.68 2.15 -18.24
CA LEU A 106 -1.20 3.47 -17.89
C LEU A 106 -1.90 3.45 -16.54
N LYS A 107 -2.78 2.46 -16.34
CA LYS A 107 -3.53 2.30 -15.08
C LYS A 107 -2.62 1.97 -13.90
N THR A 108 -1.45 1.40 -14.15
CA THR A 108 -0.49 0.96 -13.10
C THR A 108 0.69 1.91 -12.90
N PHE A 109 0.72 3.05 -13.58
CA PHE A 109 1.87 3.96 -13.63
C PHE A 109 3.20 3.32 -14.11
N ALA A 110 3.14 2.14 -14.73
CA ALA A 110 4.31 1.57 -15.39
C ALA A 110 4.73 2.38 -16.62
N GLN A 111 3.81 3.20 -17.19
CA GLN A 111 4.10 4.17 -18.22
C GLN A 111 3.61 5.56 -17.80
N ILE A 112 4.53 6.53 -17.76
CA ILE A 112 4.25 7.96 -17.54
C ILE A 112 5.00 8.73 -18.60
N GLU A 113 4.32 9.03 -19.71
CA GLU A 113 4.92 9.64 -20.90
C GLU A 113 5.60 10.98 -20.59
N ALA A 114 4.93 11.81 -19.79
CA ALA A 114 5.45 13.14 -19.38
C ALA A 114 6.77 13.06 -18.61
N GLN A 115 7.07 11.92 -17.98
CA GLN A 115 8.29 11.68 -17.20
C GLN A 115 9.29 10.78 -17.92
N GLY A 116 8.94 10.28 -19.11
CA GLY A 116 9.77 9.34 -19.87
C GLY A 116 9.87 7.96 -19.22
N ILE A 117 8.90 7.60 -18.36
CA ILE A 117 8.85 6.29 -17.69
C ILE A 117 8.11 5.31 -18.61
N ASP A 118 8.74 4.16 -18.86
CA ASP A 118 8.13 3.01 -19.54
C ASP A 118 8.77 1.72 -19.02
N LEU A 119 8.22 1.21 -17.92
CA LEU A 119 8.70 0.02 -17.25
C LEU A 119 8.08 -1.25 -17.85
N PRO A 120 8.79 -2.39 -17.87
CA PRO A 120 8.18 -3.67 -18.20
C PRO A 120 7.11 -4.02 -17.17
N LEU A 121 5.99 -4.55 -17.64
CA LEU A 121 4.89 -5.00 -16.80
C LEU A 121 4.37 -6.33 -17.35
N PRO A 122 4.89 -7.47 -16.88
CA PRO A 122 4.37 -8.77 -17.28
C PRO A 122 2.94 -9.00 -16.73
N PRO A 123 2.03 -9.58 -17.51
CA PRO A 123 0.68 -9.90 -17.04
C PRO A 123 0.71 -10.90 -15.89
N VAL A 124 -0.20 -10.71 -14.93
CA VAL A 124 -0.34 -11.56 -13.75
C VAL A 124 -1.78 -12.03 -13.62
N GLU A 125 -1.96 -13.35 -13.57
CA GLU A 125 -3.26 -13.92 -13.23
C GLU A 125 -3.53 -13.81 -11.74
N VAL A 126 -4.73 -13.31 -11.39
CA VAL A 126 -5.22 -13.19 -10.01
C VAL A 126 -6.21 -14.31 -9.76
N GLU A 127 -5.83 -15.26 -8.89
CA GLU A 127 -6.66 -16.44 -8.59
C GLU A 127 -7.66 -16.19 -7.46
N LYS A 128 -7.34 -15.27 -6.55
CA LYS A 128 -8.18 -14.95 -5.39
C LYS A 128 -8.64 -13.50 -5.50
N LEU A 129 -9.91 -13.31 -5.80
CA LEU A 129 -10.52 -11.98 -5.68
C LEU A 129 -10.94 -11.76 -4.24
N ILE A 130 -10.50 -10.67 -3.64
CA ILE A 130 -10.77 -10.30 -2.25
C ILE A 130 -11.36 -8.88 -2.17
N ASP A 131 -12.30 -8.68 -1.26
CA ASP A 131 -13.05 -7.44 -1.10
C ASP A 131 -13.28 -7.11 0.39
N ASP A 132 -13.93 -6.01 0.67
CA ASP A 132 -14.21 -5.50 2.01
C ASP A 132 -14.90 -6.55 2.89
N GLY A 133 -14.35 -6.78 4.07
CA GLY A 133 -14.88 -7.73 5.05
C GLY A 133 -14.44 -9.18 4.84
N ASP A 134 -13.76 -9.50 3.75
CA ASP A 134 -13.15 -10.81 3.55
C ASP A 134 -12.06 -11.08 4.59
N LYS A 135 -11.73 -12.36 4.77
CA LYS A 135 -10.70 -12.81 5.70
C LYS A 135 -9.76 -13.80 5.01
N ILE A 136 -8.46 -13.59 5.22
CA ILE A 136 -7.41 -14.49 4.76
C ILE A 136 -6.88 -15.23 5.98
N ALA A 137 -7.09 -16.54 6.02
CA ALA A 137 -6.58 -17.39 7.08
C ALA A 137 -5.07 -17.68 6.87
N ILE A 138 -4.30 -17.62 7.96
CA ILE A 138 -2.86 -17.90 8.00
C ILE A 138 -2.60 -18.67 9.31
N GLY A 139 -2.51 -19.99 9.26
CA GLY A 139 -2.44 -20.81 10.47
C GLY A 139 -3.66 -20.58 11.38
N GLY A 140 -3.42 -20.16 12.61
CA GLY A 140 -4.47 -19.83 13.59
C GLY A 140 -4.90 -18.37 13.64
N ILE A 141 -4.37 -17.50 12.74
CA ILE A 141 -4.73 -16.07 12.67
C ILE A 141 -5.53 -15.75 11.42
N GLU A 142 -6.28 -14.67 11.45
CA GLU A 142 -7.04 -14.14 10.32
C GLU A 142 -6.62 -12.71 10.01
N LEU A 143 -6.35 -12.44 8.74
CA LEU A 143 -6.10 -11.12 8.20
C LEU A 143 -7.40 -10.59 7.58
N GLU A 144 -7.98 -9.55 8.18
CA GLU A 144 -9.23 -8.93 7.71
C GLU A 144 -8.92 -7.95 6.58
N VAL A 145 -9.68 -8.03 5.50
CA VAL A 145 -9.55 -7.17 4.32
C VAL A 145 -10.46 -5.95 4.47
N TRP A 146 -9.91 -4.77 4.27
CA TRP A 146 -10.64 -3.50 4.22
C TRP A 146 -10.46 -2.86 2.85
N LEU A 147 -11.54 -2.61 2.13
CA LEU A 147 -11.50 -1.74 0.95
C LEU A 147 -11.39 -0.30 1.45
N THR A 148 -10.28 0.34 1.10
CA THR A 148 -9.95 1.72 1.50
C THR A 148 -9.56 2.55 0.27
N PRO A 149 -10.51 2.80 -0.64
CA PRO A 149 -10.25 3.50 -1.89
C PRO A 149 -9.93 4.97 -1.65
N GLY A 150 -9.30 5.59 -2.64
CA GLY A 150 -8.97 7.01 -2.63
C GLY A 150 -7.69 7.31 -3.37
N HIS A 151 -6.59 6.66 -3.02
CA HIS A 151 -5.37 6.64 -3.82
C HIS A 151 -5.64 5.93 -5.15
N THR A 152 -6.16 4.70 -5.08
CA THR A 152 -6.78 4.00 -6.21
C THR A 152 -8.21 3.58 -5.87
N ASP A 153 -9.00 3.22 -6.88
CA ASP A 153 -10.34 2.66 -6.72
C ASP A 153 -10.34 1.25 -6.11
N SER A 154 -9.20 0.58 -6.14
CA SER A 154 -9.00 -0.82 -5.78
C SER A 154 -8.18 -1.04 -4.51
N GLN A 155 -7.76 0.04 -3.84
CA GLN A 155 -6.82 -0.08 -2.73
C GLN A 155 -7.42 -0.82 -1.54
N LEU A 156 -6.68 -1.84 -1.09
CA LEU A 156 -6.97 -2.62 0.10
C LEU A 156 -6.01 -2.26 1.23
N SER A 157 -6.55 -2.25 2.44
CA SER A 157 -5.80 -2.32 3.68
C SER A 157 -6.08 -3.64 4.38
N PHE A 158 -5.16 -4.09 5.21
CA PHE A 158 -5.30 -5.38 5.90
C PHE A 158 -5.13 -5.21 7.40
N ARG A 159 -6.10 -5.74 8.16
CA ARG A 159 -6.06 -5.65 9.62
C ARG A 159 -5.66 -6.97 10.25
N LEU A 160 -4.69 -6.91 11.17
CA LEU A 160 -4.30 -8.01 12.04
C LEU A 160 -4.28 -7.53 13.50
N GLY A 161 -5.35 -7.80 14.23
CA GLY A 161 -5.49 -7.32 15.61
C GLY A 161 -5.39 -5.80 15.71
N ASP A 162 -4.35 -5.30 16.41
CA ASP A 162 -4.06 -3.87 16.59
C ASP A 162 -3.31 -3.22 15.41
N LEU A 163 -2.95 -3.99 14.41
CA LEU A 163 -2.15 -3.55 13.25
C LEU A 163 -3.04 -3.31 12.04
N LEU A 164 -2.72 -2.28 11.25
CA LEU A 164 -3.30 -2.05 9.93
C LEU A 164 -2.17 -1.83 8.92
N PHE A 165 -2.06 -2.74 7.95
CA PHE A 165 -1.27 -2.53 6.73
C PHE A 165 -2.06 -1.57 5.86
N SER A 166 -1.69 -0.29 5.90
CA SER A 166 -2.54 0.78 5.40
C SER A 166 -2.39 1.05 3.91
N GLY A 167 -1.49 0.37 3.22
CA GLY A 167 -1.21 0.69 1.82
C GLY A 167 -0.76 2.15 1.69
N ASP A 168 -1.25 2.82 0.68
CA ASP A 168 -0.95 4.21 0.37
C ASP A 168 -1.98 5.21 0.91
N ASN A 169 -2.70 4.82 1.97
CA ASN A 169 -3.69 5.72 2.57
C ASN A 169 -3.06 6.86 3.36
N ILE A 170 -2.03 6.56 4.16
CA ILE A 170 -1.45 7.55 5.08
C ILE A 170 -0.04 7.15 5.48
N TYR A 171 0.87 8.11 5.51
CA TYR A 171 2.25 7.96 5.94
C TYR A 171 2.50 8.70 7.26
N ARG A 172 3.67 8.46 7.87
CA ARG A 172 3.98 8.94 9.23
C ARG A 172 3.91 10.46 9.39
N ASP A 173 4.20 11.22 8.33
CA ASP A 173 4.21 12.68 8.33
C ASP A 173 2.86 13.31 7.93
N GLY A 174 1.82 12.48 7.78
CA GLY A 174 0.50 12.93 7.33
C GLY A 174 0.37 13.07 5.82
N CYS A 175 1.40 12.74 5.04
CA CYS A 175 1.26 12.56 3.60
C CYS A 175 0.36 11.39 3.26
N VAL A 176 -0.24 11.45 2.10
CA VAL A 176 -1.09 10.40 1.53
C VAL A 176 -0.54 9.97 0.17
N GLY A 177 -1.00 8.84 -0.35
CA GLY A 177 -0.66 8.39 -1.70
C GLY A 177 -1.07 9.40 -2.77
N ALA A 178 -0.47 9.33 -3.95
CA ALA A 178 -0.75 10.24 -5.05
C ALA A 178 -2.25 10.29 -5.39
N ILE A 179 -2.75 11.47 -5.77
CA ILE A 179 -4.13 11.67 -6.18
C ILE A 179 -4.10 12.05 -7.66
N ASP A 180 -4.51 11.12 -8.52
CA ASP A 180 -4.56 11.29 -9.96
C ASP A 180 -5.84 10.64 -10.53
N ALA A 181 -6.68 11.45 -11.19
CA ALA A 181 -7.96 10.99 -11.73
C ALA A 181 -7.83 9.90 -12.79
N HIS A 182 -6.73 9.86 -13.56
CA HIS A 182 -6.49 8.84 -14.58
C HIS A 182 -6.22 7.46 -13.95
N HIS A 183 -5.77 7.45 -12.73
CA HIS A 183 -5.43 6.27 -11.94
C HIS A 183 -6.60 5.72 -11.12
N GLY A 184 -7.74 6.40 -11.14
CA GLY A 184 -8.91 6.02 -10.36
C GLY A 184 -8.92 6.58 -8.96
N SER A 185 -8.11 7.61 -8.67
CA SER A 185 -8.16 8.32 -7.40
C SER A 185 -9.48 9.06 -7.24
N ASP A 186 -10.01 9.06 -6.02
CA ASP A 186 -11.19 9.83 -5.62
C ASP A 186 -10.99 10.45 -4.25
N LEU A 187 -11.00 11.78 -4.19
CA LEU A 187 -10.72 12.54 -2.97
C LEU A 187 -11.78 12.28 -1.88
N ASN A 188 -13.04 12.10 -2.24
CA ASN A 188 -14.11 11.82 -1.26
C ASN A 188 -13.99 10.40 -0.70
N ALA A 189 -13.66 9.44 -1.56
CA ALA A 189 -13.35 8.08 -1.14
C ALA A 189 -12.14 8.05 -0.21
N PHE A 190 -11.09 8.82 -0.53
CA PHE A 190 -9.89 8.94 0.30
C PHE A 190 -10.21 9.47 1.71
N ILE A 191 -10.95 10.58 1.79
CA ILE A 191 -11.41 11.15 3.06
C ILE A 191 -12.23 10.13 3.85
N SER A 192 -13.11 9.37 3.18
CA SER A 192 -13.92 8.33 3.81
C SER A 192 -13.08 7.20 4.37
N SER A 193 -12.06 6.76 3.62
CA SER A 193 -11.10 5.73 4.05
C SER A 193 -10.28 6.18 5.25
N LEU A 194 -9.76 7.42 5.23
CA LEU A 194 -9.03 7.98 6.37
C LEU A 194 -9.92 8.12 7.62
N ARG A 195 -11.20 8.49 7.46
CA ARG A 195 -12.17 8.53 8.56
C ARG A 195 -12.41 7.13 9.13
N ARG A 196 -12.52 6.09 8.28
CA ARG A 196 -12.62 4.70 8.74
C ARG A 196 -11.40 4.29 9.56
N ILE A 197 -10.19 4.58 9.07
CA ILE A 197 -8.94 4.32 9.79
C ILE A 197 -8.91 5.08 11.12
N ARG A 198 -9.24 6.36 11.10
CA ARG A 198 -9.27 7.22 12.30
C ARG A 198 -10.24 6.71 13.34
N ALA A 199 -11.43 6.27 12.97
CA ALA A 199 -12.48 5.79 13.88
C ALA A 199 -12.22 4.37 14.41
N SER A 200 -11.28 3.64 13.83
CA SER A 200 -10.96 2.27 14.23
C SER A 200 -10.19 2.20 15.55
N ASP A 201 -10.13 1.02 16.13
CA ASP A 201 -9.36 0.72 17.34
C ASP A 201 -7.93 0.20 17.06
N VAL A 202 -7.49 0.21 15.79
CA VAL A 202 -6.10 -0.10 15.44
C VAL A 202 -5.14 0.86 16.14
N LYS A 203 -3.96 0.36 16.50
CA LYS A 203 -2.95 1.15 17.22
C LYS A 203 -1.73 1.48 16.39
N TRP A 204 -1.45 0.67 15.38
CA TRP A 204 -0.28 0.80 14.54
C TRP A 204 -0.67 0.82 13.08
N LEU A 205 -0.03 1.71 12.32
CA LEU A 205 -0.14 1.80 10.88
C LEU A 205 1.17 1.36 10.25
N LEU A 206 1.04 0.42 9.32
CA LEU A 206 2.12 -0.19 8.55
C LEU A 206 1.91 0.23 7.08
N PRO A 207 2.41 1.41 6.68
CA PRO A 207 2.20 1.94 5.33
C PRO A 207 3.06 1.23 4.30
N SER A 208 2.71 1.37 3.03
CA SER A 208 3.58 0.86 1.96
C SER A 208 4.82 1.72 1.72
N HIS A 209 4.84 2.97 2.21
CA HIS A 209 6.02 3.83 2.13
C HIS A 209 6.33 4.49 3.47
N GLY A 210 7.63 4.63 3.74
CA GLY A 210 8.12 5.22 4.97
C GLY A 210 8.02 4.30 6.20
N PRO A 211 8.29 4.82 7.39
CA PRO A 211 8.38 4.00 8.60
C PRO A 211 7.01 3.65 9.17
N ILE A 212 6.95 2.50 9.83
CA ILE A 212 5.82 2.10 10.68
C ILE A 212 5.65 3.11 11.82
N PHE A 213 4.41 3.43 12.16
CA PHE A 213 4.13 4.42 13.21
C PHE A 213 2.87 4.10 14.02
N ARG A 214 2.78 4.67 15.21
CA ARG A 214 1.54 4.62 16.00
C ARG A 214 0.47 5.49 15.35
N LYS A 215 -0.76 4.98 15.31
CA LYS A 215 -1.90 5.78 14.85
C LYS A 215 -1.99 7.04 15.69
N ASP A 216 -1.97 8.17 15.03
CA ASP A 216 -2.12 9.50 15.60
C ASP A 216 -3.44 10.10 15.09
N GLU A 217 -4.40 10.25 16.00
CA GLU A 217 -5.73 10.75 15.63
C GLU A 217 -5.70 12.24 15.28
N GLU A 218 -4.83 13.03 15.92
CA GLU A 218 -4.69 14.46 15.62
C GLU A 218 -4.08 14.67 14.22
N MET A 219 -3.06 13.90 13.86
CA MET A 219 -2.48 13.92 12.53
C MET A 219 -3.49 13.49 11.46
N LEU A 220 -4.28 12.44 11.72
CA LEU A 220 -5.33 12.01 10.81
C LEU A 220 -6.42 13.08 10.65
N ASP A 221 -6.85 13.72 11.74
CA ASP A 221 -7.84 14.81 11.69
C ASP A 221 -7.32 16.01 10.88
N LYS A 222 -6.04 16.39 11.04
CA LYS A 222 -5.38 17.42 10.22
C LYS A 222 -5.35 17.03 8.74
N THR A 223 -4.92 15.81 8.43
CA THR A 223 -4.87 15.32 7.04
C THR A 223 -6.26 15.34 6.40
N ILE A 224 -7.29 14.83 7.10
CA ILE A 224 -8.66 14.83 6.62
C ILE A 224 -9.15 16.26 6.35
N SER A 225 -8.95 17.18 7.30
CA SER A 225 -9.35 18.58 7.15
C SER A 225 -8.68 19.25 5.96
N ARG A 226 -7.39 18.96 5.76
CA ARG A 226 -6.63 19.49 4.62
C ARG A 226 -7.16 18.97 3.29
N LEU A 227 -7.41 17.66 3.19
CA LEU A 227 -8.02 17.08 1.99
C LEU A 227 -9.44 17.63 1.73
N GLU A 228 -10.20 17.92 2.78
CA GLU A 228 -11.51 18.57 2.64
C GLU A 228 -11.41 19.99 2.07
N ASN A 229 -10.41 20.76 2.48
CA ASN A 229 -10.16 22.09 1.94
C ASN A 229 -9.77 22.04 0.45
N TYR A 230 -9.09 20.98 0.04
CA TYR A 230 -8.64 20.80 -1.35
C TYR A 230 -9.70 20.29 -2.32
N ARG A 231 -10.91 19.96 -1.86
CA ARG A 231 -12.03 19.54 -2.74
C ARG A 231 -12.34 20.50 -3.87
N HIS A 232 -12.01 21.75 -3.70
CA HIS A 232 -12.28 22.81 -4.68
C HIS A 232 -11.09 23.16 -5.54
N MET A 233 -9.96 22.47 -5.35
CA MET A 233 -8.73 22.70 -6.12
C MET A 233 -8.61 21.63 -7.19
N ALA A 234 -8.41 22.05 -8.44
CA ALA A 234 -8.11 21.13 -9.53
C ALA A 234 -6.65 20.65 -9.44
N ASP A 235 -6.39 19.44 -9.91
CA ASP A 235 -5.05 18.85 -10.07
C ASP A 235 -4.19 18.91 -8.80
N PHE A 236 -4.83 18.57 -7.68
CA PHE A 236 -4.18 18.59 -6.39
C PHE A 236 -3.41 17.28 -6.13
N GLY A 237 -2.11 17.42 -5.83
CA GLY A 237 -1.24 16.29 -5.48
C GLY A 237 -1.23 15.97 -3.98
N THR A 238 -0.42 15.00 -3.61
CA THR A 238 -0.18 14.67 -2.20
C THR A 238 0.61 15.76 -1.50
N CYS A 239 0.30 16.00 -0.23
CA CYS A 239 1.12 16.88 0.62
C CYS A 239 1.08 16.44 2.08
N ALA A 240 2.18 16.70 2.75
CA ALA A 240 2.27 16.54 4.20
C ALA A 240 1.40 17.58 4.91
N THR A 241 0.90 17.22 6.10
CA THR A 241 0.12 18.14 6.94
C THR A 241 0.91 19.37 7.39
N ASP A 242 2.23 19.25 7.44
CA ASP A 242 3.14 20.31 7.87
C ASP A 242 3.95 20.92 6.69
N TRP A 243 3.38 20.92 5.49
CA TRP A 243 4.01 21.52 4.34
C TRP A 243 3.96 23.06 4.42
N SER A 244 5.08 23.69 4.68
CA SER A 244 5.20 25.13 4.97
C SER A 244 4.62 26.07 3.90
N LEU A 245 4.75 25.70 2.62
CA LEU A 245 4.19 26.49 1.51
C LEU A 245 2.66 26.47 1.50
N MET A 246 2.06 25.35 1.84
CA MET A 246 0.60 25.24 1.93
C MET A 246 0.07 25.97 3.16
N ASP A 247 0.77 25.90 4.28
CA ASP A 247 0.43 26.62 5.50
C ASP A 247 0.51 28.14 5.28
N GLU A 248 1.51 28.60 4.52
CA GLU A 248 1.64 30.00 4.14
C GLU A 248 0.49 30.45 3.24
N TRP A 249 0.16 29.66 2.21
CA TRP A 249 -0.93 29.94 1.30
C TRP A 249 -2.29 29.97 2.02
N GLU A 250 -2.60 28.98 2.87
CA GLU A 250 -3.83 28.94 3.65
C GLU A 250 -3.96 30.16 4.57
N ARG A 251 -2.85 30.60 5.19
CA ARG A 251 -2.81 31.80 6.01
C ARG A 251 -3.10 33.05 5.18
N GLU A 252 -2.49 33.18 3.99
CA GLU A 252 -2.69 34.32 3.11
C GLU A 252 -4.13 34.41 2.57
N VAL A 253 -4.75 33.27 2.27
CA VAL A 253 -6.19 33.19 1.92
C VAL A 253 -7.05 33.64 3.09
N ALA A 254 -6.80 33.13 4.30
CA ALA A 254 -7.55 33.49 5.50
C ALA A 254 -7.42 34.98 5.86
N GLU A 255 -6.27 35.58 5.57
CA GLU A 255 -6.01 37.02 5.77
C GLU A 255 -6.56 37.89 4.62
N GLY A 256 -7.16 37.29 3.59
CA GLY A 256 -7.69 38.01 2.42
C GLY A 256 -6.63 38.62 1.52
N LYS A 257 -5.40 38.12 1.57
CA LYS A 257 -4.28 38.61 0.75
C LYS A 257 -4.28 37.98 -0.65
N LEU A 258 -4.87 36.80 -0.78
CA LEU A 258 -5.04 36.11 -2.06
C LEU A 258 -6.52 36.09 -2.44
N PRO A 259 -6.85 36.18 -3.75
CA PRO A 259 -8.21 36.03 -4.21
C PRO A 259 -8.71 34.59 -3.93
N THR A 260 -9.88 34.47 -3.36
CA THR A 260 -10.59 33.19 -3.15
C THR A 260 -11.17 32.67 -4.46
#